data_39b1bb7571837e31b6b935d2c4cc1dcc
#
_entry.id   39b1bb7571837e31b6b935d2c4cc1dcc
#
_cell.length_a   1.000
_cell.length_b   1.000
_cell.length_c   1.000
_cell.angle_alpha   90.00
_cell.angle_beta   90.00
_cell.angle_gamma   90.00
#
_symmetry.space_group_name_H-M   'P 1'
#
loop_
_entity.id
_entity.type
_entity.pdbx_description
1 polymer ?
#
loop_
_entity_poly.entity_id
_entity_poly.type
_entity_poly.pdbx_seq_one_letter_code
_entity_poly.pdbx_strand_id
1 'polypeptide(L)'
;MKMKTYKVLLLLCVLCLCLTGCSQTNQPAAPAGEQGEPFAEVTDDKDFSSLRTPGSQESAYEYRQFFRPAVDGINQPYVGDTMPYYEDGTYYIYYLKEGGDSYNHSIYLATTKDFVTYTEYDDPVVESARGGGQDGWVGTGSVVKVRDEYLFFYTGHASSDTYEYMEKIMLAKGSTLTAFEKVEGWDITPPAEIGQKRDFRDPQAYYDAETDTITLTVTASQGGVARILKYTLSGDLTRVQYDGIIFTNAVGNFWNLECSDTFQLGSHYYLTYSAQDDTLWYAMSDTPYGPYGEAKRLDAKLFYAAKHVESPEGCFMAGWGRRSESPSSTSEVSGWAGNLVVQKVTQKENGELVLSPVQSIADQYTKRRRLAVDSDQIQVQSGARYSYTEAFTAYESFLLRGKLTWSGSGCFGLAFDYNGQAGKYKLITLDPSAQKIQLQFNEGSTLITETDAKLEAGKEYTFTYLQEGSVGIFYLDGEASLTVRLYGVSGKPIRLYAENNTVTFSDLREYTR
;
A
#
# COMPACT_ATOMS: atom_id res chain seq x y z
N MET A 1 33.39 27.54 -53.48
CA MET A 1 34.30 28.70 -53.63
C MET A 1 34.34 29.43 -52.31
N LYS A 2 35.54 29.45 -51.66
CA LYS A 2 36.02 30.28 -50.54
C LYS A 2 35.25 30.17 -49.19
N MET A 3 35.65 29.42 -48.16
CA MET A 3 36.79 29.49 -47.24
C MET A 3 37.19 30.91 -46.72
N LYS A 4 37.13 31.08 -45.39
CA LYS A 4 38.08 31.73 -44.49
C LYS A 4 37.45 31.79 -43.08
N THR A 5 37.87 31.11 -42.10
CA THR A 5 39.07 31.01 -41.22
C THR A 5 39.38 32.23 -40.33
N TYR A 6 39.69 31.87 -39.05
CA TYR A 6 40.52 32.54 -38.00
C TYR A 6 39.76 33.42 -37.01
N LYS A 7 40.09 33.49 -35.71
CA LYS A 7 41.19 33.02 -34.84
C LYS A 7 40.77 33.12 -33.34
N VAL A 8 41.10 32.21 -32.59
CA VAL A 8 41.81 32.05 -31.31
C VAL A 8 42.44 33.34 -30.70
N LEU A 9 42.21 33.55 -29.38
CA LEU A 9 43.14 34.13 -28.39
C LEU A 9 42.52 33.93 -26.99
N LEU A 10 42.97 33.23 -26.16
CA LEU A 10 44.05 32.92 -25.19
C LEU A 10 44.28 34.03 -24.14
N LEU A 11 44.11 33.63 -22.89
CA LEU A 11 44.79 33.96 -21.63
C LEU A 11 44.61 35.35 -21.00
N LEU A 12 44.16 35.39 -19.74
CA LEU A 12 45.04 35.74 -18.62
C LEU A 12 44.39 35.47 -17.24
N CYS A 13 45.15 34.77 -16.41
CA CYS A 13 44.92 34.58 -14.98
C CYS A 13 45.06 35.92 -14.23
N VAL A 14 44.20 36.14 -13.23
CA VAL A 14 44.61 36.91 -12.03
C VAL A 14 44.10 36.17 -10.80
N LEU A 15 45.06 35.73 -9.99
CA LEU A 15 44.89 35.31 -8.61
C LEU A 15 44.46 36.51 -7.77
N CYS A 16 43.46 36.36 -6.94
CA CYS A 16 43.32 37.11 -5.70
C CYS A 16 42.84 36.20 -4.60
N LEU A 17 43.75 35.87 -3.70
CA LEU A 17 43.46 35.41 -2.35
C LEU A 17 42.74 36.52 -1.58
N CYS A 18 41.72 36.19 -0.80
CA CYS A 18 41.69 36.45 0.64
C CYS A 18 40.31 36.13 1.26
N LEU A 19 40.40 35.31 2.31
CA LEU A 19 39.69 35.38 3.59
C LEU A 19 38.27 34.84 3.70
N THR A 20 38.23 33.62 4.19
CA THR A 20 37.48 33.14 5.38
C THR A 20 36.09 33.71 5.64
N GLY A 21 35.12 32.88 5.42
CA GLY A 21 33.78 32.97 5.97
C GLY A 21 33.18 31.59 5.93
N CYS A 22 33.43 30.76 6.95
CA CYS A 22 32.67 29.54 7.20
C CYS A 22 31.23 29.92 7.52
N SER A 23 30.34 29.77 6.58
CA SER A 23 28.93 29.52 6.87
C SER A 23 28.70 28.02 6.73
N GLN A 24 28.63 27.34 7.86
CA GLN A 24 28.14 26.00 7.94
C GLN A 24 26.67 26.02 7.50
N THR A 25 26.41 25.61 6.30
CA THR A 25 25.06 25.11 5.94
C THR A 25 24.92 23.79 6.66
N ASN A 26 24.06 23.76 7.66
CA ASN A 26 23.57 22.53 8.25
C ASN A 26 22.82 21.74 7.18
N GLN A 27 23.50 20.81 6.53
CA GLN A 27 22.82 19.65 5.97
C GLN A 27 22.33 18.81 7.17
N PRO A 28 21.08 18.41 7.22
CA PRO A 28 20.67 17.41 8.17
C PRO A 28 21.50 16.15 7.90
N ALA A 29 22.24 15.72 8.89
CA ALA A 29 22.94 14.45 8.87
C ALA A 29 21.94 13.35 8.54
N ALA A 30 22.32 12.45 7.62
CA ALA A 30 21.62 11.18 7.45
C ALA A 30 21.43 10.55 8.85
N PRO A 31 20.27 9.98 9.16
CA PRO A 31 20.05 9.35 10.45
C PRO A 31 21.15 8.32 10.66
N ALA A 32 21.92 8.50 11.73
CA ALA A 32 22.87 7.51 12.19
C ALA A 32 22.11 6.20 12.36
N GLY A 33 22.65 5.12 11.81
CA GLY A 33 22.05 3.81 11.96
C GLY A 33 21.72 3.56 13.42
N GLU A 34 20.48 3.22 13.68
CA GLU A 34 19.95 2.96 15.01
C GLU A 34 20.82 1.93 15.73
N GLN A 35 21.62 2.39 16.67
CA GLN A 35 22.03 1.55 17.79
C GLN A 35 20.78 1.52 18.71
N GLY A 36 19.88 0.59 18.40
CA GLY A 36 18.68 0.40 19.21
C GLY A 36 19.06 0.13 20.66
N GLU A 37 18.45 0.83 21.60
CA GLU A 37 18.43 0.48 23.02
C GLU A 37 18.16 -1.02 23.16
N PRO A 38 18.81 -1.72 24.09
CA PRO A 38 18.56 -3.14 24.28
C PRO A 38 17.09 -3.34 24.71
N PHE A 39 16.30 -3.92 23.82
CA PHE A 39 14.93 -4.31 24.12
C PHE A 39 14.93 -5.31 25.28
N ALA A 40 13.95 -5.23 26.19
CA ALA A 40 13.82 -6.19 27.26
C ALA A 40 13.69 -7.60 26.70
N GLU A 41 14.55 -8.51 27.13
CA GLU A 41 14.53 -9.91 26.71
C GLU A 41 13.44 -10.66 27.50
N VAL A 42 12.49 -11.26 26.80
CA VAL A 42 11.49 -12.14 27.41
C VAL A 42 12.05 -13.56 27.41
N THR A 43 12.37 -14.06 28.59
CA THR A 43 13.05 -15.35 28.76
C THR A 43 12.11 -16.56 28.83
N ASP A 44 10.80 -16.36 28.88
CA ASP A 44 9.85 -17.47 29.05
C ASP A 44 9.04 -17.73 27.78
N ASP A 45 9.54 -18.69 26.98
CA ASP A 45 8.96 -19.12 25.70
C ASP A 45 7.85 -20.18 25.86
N LYS A 46 7.43 -20.49 27.09
CA LYS A 46 6.60 -21.68 27.32
C LYS A 46 5.09 -21.47 27.25
N ASP A 47 4.61 -20.24 27.18
CA ASP A 47 3.16 -20.03 27.15
C ASP A 47 2.62 -19.85 25.72
N PHE A 48 2.69 -20.89 24.91
CA PHE A 48 1.95 -20.99 23.65
C PHE A 48 0.47 -21.31 23.86
N SER A 49 0.03 -21.60 25.08
CA SER A 49 -1.35 -22.00 25.36
C SER A 49 -2.36 -20.87 25.13
N SER A 50 -1.89 -19.61 25.11
CA SER A 50 -2.69 -18.43 24.80
C SER A 50 -2.73 -18.08 23.31
N LEU A 51 -1.92 -18.71 22.45
CA LEU A 51 -1.89 -18.45 21.05
C LEU A 51 -3.09 -19.12 20.37
N ARG A 52 -4.02 -18.29 19.88
CA ARG A 52 -5.19 -18.78 19.16
C ARG A 52 -4.78 -19.26 17.79
N THR A 53 -5.31 -20.40 17.36
CA THR A 53 -5.13 -20.92 16.00
C THR A 53 -6.00 -20.11 15.05
N PRO A 54 -5.45 -19.34 14.10
CA PRO A 54 -6.26 -18.72 13.06
C PRO A 54 -6.97 -19.79 12.22
N GLY A 55 -8.12 -19.48 11.72
CA GLY A 55 -8.95 -20.38 10.92
C GLY A 55 -10.41 -20.18 11.28
N SER A 56 -10.96 -20.98 12.15
CA SER A 56 -12.35 -20.83 12.61
C SER A 56 -12.58 -19.71 13.62
N GLN A 57 -11.52 -19.02 14.08
CA GLN A 57 -11.58 -17.96 15.09
C GLN A 57 -10.97 -16.62 14.65
N GLU A 58 -10.59 -16.45 13.41
CA GLU A 58 -10.08 -15.16 12.92
C GLU A 58 -11.08 -14.01 13.11
N SER A 59 -12.35 -14.32 13.03
CA SER A 59 -13.44 -13.38 13.30
C SER A 59 -13.43 -12.81 14.73
N ALA A 60 -12.84 -13.51 15.68
CA ALA A 60 -12.75 -13.09 17.07
C ALA A 60 -11.42 -12.42 17.42
N TYR A 61 -10.46 -12.35 16.49
CA TYR A 61 -9.19 -11.67 16.72
C TYR A 61 -9.37 -10.15 16.63
N GLU A 62 -8.95 -9.44 17.67
CA GLU A 62 -8.99 -7.99 17.74
C GLU A 62 -7.72 -7.41 17.14
N TYR A 63 -7.81 -6.98 15.88
CA TYR A 63 -6.71 -6.34 15.15
C TYR A 63 -6.46 -4.92 15.67
N ARG A 64 -5.20 -4.51 15.70
CA ARG A 64 -4.77 -3.14 16.02
C ARG A 64 -4.29 -2.42 14.77
N GLN A 65 -3.04 -2.67 14.36
CA GLN A 65 -2.45 -1.99 13.22
C GLN A 65 -3.11 -2.34 11.87
N PHE A 66 -3.58 -3.56 11.73
CA PHE A 66 -4.37 -3.97 10.58
C PHE A 66 -5.86 -3.86 10.92
N PHE A 67 -6.30 -2.64 11.14
CA PHE A 67 -7.64 -2.33 11.62
C PHE A 67 -8.72 -3.05 10.79
N ARG A 68 -9.74 -3.48 11.49
CA ARG A 68 -10.97 -4.02 10.94
C ARG A 68 -12.14 -3.45 11.74
N PRO A 69 -13.24 -3.04 11.09
CA PRO A 69 -14.42 -2.54 11.80
C PRO A 69 -14.93 -3.55 12.83
N ALA A 70 -15.52 -3.05 13.90
CA ALA A 70 -16.06 -3.87 14.97
C ALA A 70 -17.13 -4.83 14.46
N VAL A 71 -17.16 -6.04 15.05
CA VAL A 71 -18.16 -7.05 14.73
C VAL A 71 -19.51 -6.60 15.29
N ASP A 72 -20.53 -6.53 14.45
CA ASP A 72 -21.91 -6.26 14.82
C ASP A 72 -22.75 -7.55 14.70
N GLY A 73 -23.11 -8.11 15.84
CA GLY A 73 -23.88 -9.36 15.90
C GLY A 73 -23.14 -10.54 15.25
N ILE A 74 -23.71 -11.07 14.15
CA ILE A 74 -23.12 -12.17 13.35
C ILE A 74 -22.30 -11.65 12.18
N ASN A 75 -22.33 -10.35 11.92
CA ASN A 75 -21.67 -9.74 10.80
C ASN A 75 -20.19 -9.49 11.10
N GLN A 76 -19.35 -9.72 10.12
CA GLN A 76 -17.91 -9.51 10.21
C GLN A 76 -17.50 -8.50 9.14
N PRO A 77 -17.62 -7.21 9.44
CA PRO A 77 -17.32 -6.19 8.46
C PRO A 77 -15.82 -6.09 8.17
N TYR A 78 -15.53 -5.59 6.98
CA TYR A 78 -14.19 -5.35 6.50
C TYR A 78 -14.06 -3.94 5.93
N VAL A 79 -12.83 -3.46 5.85
CA VAL A 79 -12.47 -2.22 5.18
C VAL A 79 -12.39 -2.47 3.68
N GLY A 80 -13.22 -1.78 2.92
CA GLY A 80 -13.09 -1.65 1.48
C GLY A 80 -12.29 -0.40 1.12
N ASP A 81 -12.46 0.09 -0.09
CA ASP A 81 -11.66 1.15 -0.68
C ASP A 81 -11.48 2.34 0.24
N THR A 82 -10.23 2.69 0.49
CA THR A 82 -9.86 3.72 1.45
C THR A 82 -9.71 5.08 0.80
N MET A 83 -10.05 6.12 1.55
CA MET A 83 -10.01 7.52 1.14
C MET A 83 -9.37 8.33 2.28
N PRO A 84 -8.04 8.23 2.46
CA PRO A 84 -7.38 8.85 3.61
C PRO A 84 -7.25 10.36 3.44
N TYR A 85 -7.36 11.08 4.57
CA TYR A 85 -7.15 12.52 4.68
C TYR A 85 -6.43 12.84 5.99
N TYR A 86 -5.55 13.84 6.00
CA TYR A 86 -4.83 14.24 7.19
C TYR A 86 -5.08 15.72 7.50
N GLU A 87 -5.38 16.01 8.75
CA GLU A 87 -5.44 17.37 9.28
C GLU A 87 -5.13 17.37 10.78
N ASP A 88 -4.36 18.36 11.23
CA ASP A 88 -4.10 18.67 12.64
C ASP A 88 -3.68 17.47 13.50
N GLY A 89 -2.74 16.65 13.00
CA GLY A 89 -2.21 15.50 13.72
C GLY A 89 -3.13 14.28 13.74
N THR A 90 -4.18 14.28 12.92
CA THR A 90 -5.14 13.18 12.84
C THR A 90 -5.29 12.70 11.39
N TYR A 91 -5.18 11.42 11.19
CA TYR A 91 -5.51 10.74 9.94
C TYR A 91 -6.98 10.33 10.00
N TYR A 92 -7.75 10.75 9.03
CA TYR A 92 -9.14 10.39 8.79
C TYR A 92 -9.15 9.34 7.70
N ILE A 93 -9.45 8.10 8.04
CA ILE A 93 -9.51 6.99 7.10
C ILE A 93 -10.97 6.72 6.79
N TYR A 94 -11.45 7.32 5.70
CA TYR A 94 -12.76 6.96 5.17
C TYR A 94 -12.64 5.67 4.39
N TYR A 95 -13.68 4.85 4.44
CA TYR A 95 -13.68 3.55 3.76
C TYR A 95 -15.10 3.08 3.44
N LEU A 96 -15.20 2.27 2.40
CA LEU A 96 -16.43 1.55 2.11
C LEU A 96 -16.50 0.34 3.06
N LYS A 97 -17.59 0.22 3.82
CA LYS A 97 -17.75 -0.87 4.78
C LYS A 97 -18.40 -2.08 4.12
N GLU A 98 -17.70 -3.19 4.08
CA GLU A 98 -18.21 -4.48 3.60
C GLU A 98 -18.71 -5.33 4.74
N GLY A 99 -19.86 -5.95 4.57
CA GLY A 99 -20.51 -6.79 5.58
C GLY A 99 -21.54 -6.03 6.42
N GLY A 100 -22.32 -6.74 7.19
CA GLY A 100 -23.43 -6.17 7.96
C GLY A 100 -24.60 -5.71 7.09
N ASP A 101 -25.26 -4.64 7.50
CA ASP A 101 -26.37 -4.03 6.75
C ASP A 101 -25.93 -3.22 5.53
N SER A 102 -24.62 -3.11 5.31
CA SER A 102 -24.05 -2.25 4.28
C SER A 102 -23.95 -2.93 2.91
N TYR A 103 -24.99 -3.65 2.51
CA TYR A 103 -25.05 -4.26 1.17
C TYR A 103 -24.87 -3.26 0.04
N ASN A 104 -25.03 -1.98 0.33
CA ASN A 104 -24.98 -0.88 -0.63
C ASN A 104 -23.80 0.05 -0.42
N HIS A 105 -22.78 -0.38 0.33
CA HIS A 105 -21.55 0.34 0.60
C HIS A 105 -21.77 1.82 0.91
N SER A 106 -22.00 2.17 2.14
CA SER A 106 -21.89 3.56 2.60
C SER A 106 -20.44 3.86 2.99
N ILE A 107 -20.06 5.14 3.04
CA ILE A 107 -18.74 5.57 3.48
C ILE A 107 -18.76 5.74 4.99
N TYR A 108 -17.89 5.01 5.67
CA TYR A 108 -17.64 5.10 7.11
C TYR A 108 -16.30 5.76 7.40
N LEU A 109 -16.04 6.04 8.67
CA LEU A 109 -14.83 6.72 9.14
C LEU A 109 -14.20 5.98 10.30
N ALA A 110 -12.89 5.83 10.26
CA ALA A 110 -12.04 5.59 11.42
C ALA A 110 -10.95 6.66 11.49
N THR A 111 -10.60 7.12 12.69
CA THR A 111 -9.50 8.07 12.87
C THR A 111 -8.36 7.45 13.65
N THR A 112 -7.14 7.91 13.36
CA THR A 112 -5.93 7.47 14.05
C THR A 112 -4.89 8.60 14.09
N LYS A 113 -3.97 8.53 15.04
CA LYS A 113 -2.80 9.41 15.10
C LYS A 113 -1.49 8.68 14.85
N ASP A 114 -1.54 7.33 14.86
CA ASP A 114 -0.35 6.49 14.92
C ASP A 114 -0.45 5.21 14.06
N PHE A 115 -1.56 5.01 13.36
CA PHE A 115 -1.88 3.78 12.61
C PHE A 115 -1.87 2.48 13.44
N VAL A 116 -1.96 2.61 14.76
CA VAL A 116 -2.04 1.48 15.72
C VAL A 116 -3.34 1.51 16.49
N THR A 117 -3.73 2.71 16.93
CA THR A 117 -4.95 2.93 17.71
C THR A 117 -5.97 3.66 16.84
N TYR A 118 -7.12 3.06 16.65
CA TYR A 118 -8.19 3.61 15.84
C TYR A 118 -9.42 3.94 16.67
N THR A 119 -10.09 5.03 16.32
CA THR A 119 -11.43 5.37 16.78
C THR A 119 -12.38 5.18 15.61
N GLU A 120 -13.25 4.19 15.69
CA GLU A 120 -14.30 3.91 14.69
C GLU A 120 -15.53 4.78 14.96
N TYR A 121 -16.19 5.23 13.90
CA TYR A 121 -17.48 5.93 13.95
C TYR A 121 -18.59 4.98 13.52
N ASP A 122 -19.65 4.90 14.32
CA ASP A 122 -20.72 3.92 14.13
C ASP A 122 -21.60 4.24 12.92
N ASP A 123 -21.86 5.53 12.67
CA ASP A 123 -22.70 6.00 11.58
C ASP A 123 -21.89 6.31 10.31
N PRO A 124 -22.44 6.07 9.11
CA PRO A 124 -21.81 6.46 7.87
C PRO A 124 -21.71 7.99 7.74
N VAL A 125 -20.57 8.47 7.25
CA VAL A 125 -20.38 9.91 6.96
C VAL A 125 -20.99 10.31 5.62
N VAL A 126 -21.14 9.38 4.68
CA VAL A 126 -21.94 9.50 3.45
C VAL A 126 -22.75 8.22 3.29
N GLU A 127 -24.05 8.31 3.51
CA GLU A 127 -24.93 7.14 3.45
C GLU A 127 -25.38 6.87 2.01
N SER A 128 -25.42 5.60 1.58
CA SER A 128 -26.03 5.22 0.31
C SER A 128 -27.54 5.45 0.31
N ALA A 129 -28.16 5.63 -0.86
CA ALA A 129 -29.63 5.73 -0.97
C ALA A 129 -30.35 4.37 -0.85
N ARG A 130 -29.66 3.33 -0.38
CA ARG A 130 -30.16 1.98 -0.05
C ARG A 130 -31.15 1.42 -1.08
N GLY A 131 -30.67 1.24 -2.31
CA GLY A 131 -31.43 0.60 -3.38
C GLY A 131 -32.33 1.54 -4.18
N GLY A 132 -32.24 2.85 -3.95
CA GLY A 132 -32.90 3.88 -4.75
C GLY A 132 -31.93 4.99 -5.17
N GLY A 133 -32.20 5.66 -6.29
CA GLY A 133 -31.41 6.81 -6.71
C GLY A 133 -30.11 6.51 -7.45
N GLN A 134 -29.41 7.57 -7.79
CA GLN A 134 -28.12 7.55 -8.54
C GLN A 134 -26.98 6.98 -7.68
N ASP A 135 -27.07 7.12 -6.37
CA ASP A 135 -26.14 6.58 -5.39
C ASP A 135 -26.80 5.50 -4.51
N GLY A 136 -27.58 4.66 -5.14
CA GLY A 136 -28.10 3.43 -4.50
C GLY A 136 -26.98 2.58 -3.90
N TRP A 137 -25.79 2.69 -4.48
CA TRP A 137 -24.52 2.21 -3.96
C TRP A 137 -23.52 3.37 -4.02
N VAL A 138 -22.72 3.55 -2.97
CA VAL A 138 -21.65 4.54 -2.93
C VAL A 138 -20.32 3.84 -3.22
N GLY A 139 -19.54 4.44 -4.10
CA GLY A 139 -18.18 4.01 -4.41
C GLY A 139 -17.13 4.99 -3.87
N THR A 140 -15.90 4.70 -4.20
CA THR A 140 -14.71 5.42 -3.74
C THR A 140 -14.74 6.90 -4.10
N GLY A 141 -14.04 7.71 -3.32
CA GLY A 141 -13.94 9.13 -3.48
C GLY A 141 -12.71 9.76 -2.85
N SER A 142 -12.80 11.03 -2.52
CA SER A 142 -11.78 11.76 -1.77
C SER A 142 -12.35 12.99 -1.09
N VAL A 143 -11.74 13.40 0.01
CA VAL A 143 -12.03 14.65 0.72
C VAL A 143 -11.00 15.70 0.35
N VAL A 144 -11.46 16.93 0.15
CA VAL A 144 -10.59 18.09 -0.01
C VAL A 144 -11.17 19.28 0.77
N LYS A 145 -10.31 20.05 1.43
CA LYS A 145 -10.70 21.30 2.09
C LYS A 145 -10.64 22.45 1.09
N VAL A 146 -11.75 23.12 0.91
CA VAL A 146 -11.87 24.30 0.05
C VAL A 146 -12.31 25.47 0.92
N ARG A 147 -11.41 26.41 1.18
CA ARG A 147 -11.64 27.52 2.11
C ARG A 147 -12.01 26.98 3.52
N ASP A 148 -13.23 27.21 3.99
CA ASP A 148 -13.70 26.79 5.31
C ASP A 148 -14.64 25.56 5.26
N GLU A 149 -14.80 24.93 4.09
CA GLU A 149 -15.66 23.77 3.89
C GLU A 149 -14.84 22.55 3.47
N TYR A 150 -15.32 21.35 3.81
CA TYR A 150 -14.81 20.09 3.30
C TYR A 150 -15.75 19.58 2.21
N LEU A 151 -15.17 19.26 1.05
CA LEU A 151 -15.87 18.69 -0.08
C LEU A 151 -15.51 17.22 -0.19
N PHE A 152 -16.50 16.35 -0.19
CA PHE A 152 -16.33 14.93 -0.43
C PHE A 152 -16.86 14.58 -1.82
N PHE A 153 -15.97 14.41 -2.77
CA PHE A 153 -16.31 13.87 -4.08
C PHE A 153 -16.34 12.35 -3.99
N TYR A 154 -17.41 11.72 -4.45
CA TYR A 154 -17.57 10.28 -4.38
C TYR A 154 -18.27 9.71 -5.63
N THR A 155 -18.19 8.41 -5.82
CA THR A 155 -18.87 7.72 -6.90
C THR A 155 -20.28 7.34 -6.47
N GLY A 156 -21.28 7.78 -7.22
CA GLY A 156 -22.64 7.28 -7.10
C GLY A 156 -22.92 6.20 -8.14
N HIS A 157 -23.16 4.97 -7.68
CA HIS A 157 -23.58 3.87 -8.54
C HIS A 157 -25.10 3.76 -8.52
N ALA A 158 -25.72 3.83 -9.70
CA ALA A 158 -27.14 3.70 -9.84
C ALA A 158 -27.62 2.31 -9.46
N SER A 159 -28.74 2.24 -8.76
CA SER A 159 -29.33 0.97 -8.29
C SER A 159 -29.93 0.10 -9.41
N SER A 160 -30.04 0.64 -10.62
CA SER A 160 -30.71 -0.04 -11.75
C SER A 160 -30.14 0.45 -13.09
N ASP A 161 -30.11 -0.45 -14.07
CA ASP A 161 -29.70 -0.17 -15.46
C ASP A 161 -30.67 0.78 -16.21
N THR A 162 -31.75 1.19 -15.57
CA THR A 162 -32.70 2.17 -16.13
C THR A 162 -32.21 3.61 -16.07
N TYR A 163 -31.19 3.90 -15.27
CA TYR A 163 -30.57 5.21 -15.22
C TYR A 163 -29.75 5.49 -16.48
N GLU A 164 -29.70 6.75 -16.88
CA GLU A 164 -28.93 7.18 -18.06
C GLU A 164 -27.45 6.85 -17.90
N TYR A 165 -26.90 7.10 -16.69
CA TYR A 165 -25.53 6.75 -16.31
C TYR A 165 -25.55 5.83 -15.10
N MET A 166 -24.80 4.75 -15.16
CA MET A 166 -24.65 3.83 -14.04
C MET A 166 -23.71 4.38 -12.96
N GLU A 167 -22.77 5.21 -13.36
CA GLU A 167 -21.81 5.85 -12.47
C GLU A 167 -21.71 7.34 -12.78
N LYS A 168 -21.69 8.14 -11.72
CA LYS A 168 -21.46 9.58 -11.74
C LYS A 168 -20.57 9.97 -10.58
N ILE A 169 -19.86 11.08 -10.73
CA ILE A 169 -19.21 11.71 -9.60
C ILE A 169 -20.22 12.61 -8.93
N MET A 170 -20.44 12.39 -7.65
CA MET A 170 -21.35 13.13 -6.78
C MET A 170 -20.58 13.86 -5.68
N LEU A 171 -21.27 14.73 -4.97
CA LEU A 171 -20.68 15.61 -3.97
C LEU A 171 -21.46 15.54 -2.66
N ALA A 172 -20.72 15.51 -1.55
CA ALA A 172 -21.22 15.87 -0.22
C ALA A 172 -20.35 16.97 0.38
N LYS A 173 -20.91 17.80 1.26
CA LYS A 173 -20.24 18.93 1.92
C LYS A 173 -20.34 18.81 3.43
N GLY A 174 -19.28 19.22 4.12
CA GLY A 174 -19.24 19.25 5.58
C GLY A 174 -18.52 20.49 6.11
N SER A 175 -18.94 20.96 7.26
CA SER A 175 -18.18 21.93 8.06
C SER A 175 -17.16 21.23 8.97
N THR A 176 -17.25 19.91 9.08
CA THR A 176 -16.35 19.03 9.83
C THR A 176 -15.99 17.81 9.00
N LEU A 177 -14.92 17.11 9.39
CA LEU A 177 -14.47 15.87 8.75
C LEU A 177 -15.27 14.62 9.19
N THR A 178 -16.26 14.77 10.07
CA THR A 178 -17.03 13.66 10.62
C THR A 178 -18.48 13.60 10.17
N ALA A 179 -18.95 14.62 9.43
CA ALA A 179 -20.32 14.68 8.97
C ALA A 179 -20.41 15.44 7.64
N PHE A 180 -21.05 14.82 6.66
CA PHE A 180 -21.25 15.40 5.32
C PHE A 180 -22.72 15.31 4.91
N GLU A 181 -23.20 16.34 4.23
CA GLU A 181 -24.53 16.40 3.63
C GLU A 181 -24.41 16.34 2.11
N LYS A 182 -25.18 15.46 1.47
CA LYS A 182 -25.19 15.34 0.01
C LYS A 182 -25.71 16.62 -0.65
N VAL A 183 -25.05 17.01 -1.72
CA VAL A 183 -25.45 18.17 -2.53
C VAL A 183 -26.37 17.71 -3.65
N GLU A 184 -27.68 17.92 -3.47
CA GLU A 184 -28.67 17.53 -4.47
C GLU A 184 -28.46 18.26 -5.81
N GLY A 185 -28.56 17.50 -6.90
CA GLY A 185 -28.51 18.03 -8.26
C GLY A 185 -27.09 18.43 -8.73
N TRP A 186 -26.06 18.21 -7.93
CA TRP A 186 -24.67 18.37 -8.35
C TRP A 186 -24.06 17.03 -8.74
N ASP A 187 -23.67 16.88 -9.98
CA ASP A 187 -22.93 15.70 -10.44
C ASP A 187 -22.03 16.02 -11.65
N ILE A 188 -21.08 15.11 -11.91
CA ILE A 188 -20.31 15.06 -13.15
C ILE A 188 -20.61 13.73 -13.83
N THR A 189 -20.98 13.80 -15.09
CA THR A 189 -21.23 12.64 -15.95
C THR A 189 -20.03 12.34 -16.85
N PRO A 190 -19.89 11.11 -17.35
CA PRO A 190 -18.87 10.79 -18.34
C PRO A 190 -18.91 11.75 -19.53
N PRO A 191 -17.75 12.28 -20.00
CA PRO A 191 -17.72 13.14 -21.17
C PRO A 191 -18.07 12.33 -22.43
N ALA A 192 -18.63 13.02 -23.43
CA ALA A 192 -19.14 12.38 -24.65
C ALA A 192 -18.11 11.50 -25.37
N GLU A 193 -16.82 11.85 -25.32
CA GLU A 193 -15.76 11.05 -25.94
C GLU A 193 -15.51 9.72 -25.27
N ILE A 194 -15.80 9.59 -23.97
CA ILE A 194 -15.72 8.33 -23.22
C ILE A 194 -16.88 7.41 -23.61
N GLY A 195 -18.07 7.97 -23.76
CA GLY A 195 -19.23 7.30 -24.36
C GLY A 195 -19.79 6.11 -23.57
N GLN A 196 -19.30 5.84 -22.35
CA GLN A 196 -19.72 4.72 -21.53
C GLN A 196 -20.57 5.18 -20.35
N LYS A 197 -21.55 4.34 -19.98
CA LYS A 197 -22.43 4.57 -18.82
C LYS A 197 -21.85 4.02 -17.51
N ARG A 198 -20.84 3.18 -17.60
CA ARG A 198 -20.12 2.50 -16.51
C ARG A 198 -18.64 2.80 -16.58
N ASP A 199 -17.92 2.39 -15.54
CA ASP A 199 -16.46 2.58 -15.45
C ASP A 199 -16.05 4.06 -15.49
N PHE A 200 -16.80 4.90 -14.75
CA PHE A 200 -16.51 6.32 -14.55
C PHE A 200 -16.64 6.63 -13.04
N ARG A 201 -15.51 6.51 -12.30
CA ARG A 201 -15.54 6.46 -10.84
C ARG A 201 -14.24 6.94 -10.18
N ASP A 202 -14.19 6.84 -8.86
CA ASP A 202 -13.02 7.03 -7.98
C ASP A 202 -12.39 8.42 -8.10
N PRO A 203 -13.15 9.51 -7.87
CA PRO A 203 -12.61 10.85 -7.98
C PRO A 203 -11.55 11.12 -6.93
N GLN A 204 -10.45 11.75 -7.35
CA GLN A 204 -9.42 12.29 -6.47
C GLN A 204 -9.29 13.78 -6.68
N ALA A 205 -9.43 14.55 -5.59
CA ALA A 205 -9.53 16.00 -5.63
C ALA A 205 -8.33 16.68 -4.95
N TYR A 206 -7.85 17.78 -5.55
CA TYR A 206 -6.87 18.68 -4.99
C TYR A 206 -7.32 20.11 -5.15
N TYR A 207 -7.15 20.91 -4.11
CA TYR A 207 -7.47 22.32 -4.13
C TYR A 207 -6.20 23.18 -4.16
N ASP A 208 -6.15 24.07 -5.11
CA ASP A 208 -5.17 25.14 -5.20
C ASP A 208 -5.80 26.44 -4.73
N ALA A 209 -5.38 26.91 -3.56
CA ALA A 209 -5.89 28.13 -2.95
C ALA A 209 -5.41 29.40 -3.67
N GLU A 210 -4.29 29.38 -4.42
CA GLU A 210 -3.78 30.54 -5.16
C GLU A 210 -4.66 30.85 -6.37
N THR A 211 -5.10 29.83 -7.06
CA THR A 211 -5.95 29.94 -8.26
C THR A 211 -7.43 29.77 -7.96
N ASP A 212 -7.79 29.40 -6.73
CA ASP A 212 -9.16 29.05 -6.30
C ASP A 212 -9.79 27.98 -7.22
N THR A 213 -8.99 26.94 -7.53
CA THR A 213 -9.41 25.86 -8.39
C THR A 213 -9.26 24.49 -7.74
N ILE A 214 -10.16 23.57 -8.09
CA ILE A 214 -10.06 22.15 -7.71
C ILE A 214 -9.67 21.38 -8.96
N THR A 215 -8.59 20.62 -8.88
CA THR A 215 -8.28 19.59 -9.87
C THR A 215 -8.91 18.28 -9.41
N LEU A 216 -9.67 17.65 -10.30
CA LEU A 216 -10.27 16.35 -10.06
C LEU A 216 -9.77 15.36 -11.10
N THR A 217 -9.20 14.22 -10.64
CA THR A 217 -8.90 13.09 -11.53
C THR A 217 -9.95 12.00 -11.34
N VAL A 218 -10.33 11.34 -12.42
CA VAL A 218 -11.39 10.31 -12.43
C VAL A 218 -10.94 9.15 -13.28
N THR A 219 -11.13 7.93 -12.79
CA THR A 219 -10.88 6.75 -13.60
C THR A 219 -12.03 6.48 -14.56
N ALA A 220 -11.72 6.04 -15.76
CA ALA A 220 -12.70 5.76 -16.80
C ALA A 220 -12.27 4.63 -17.72
N SER A 221 -13.21 4.14 -18.53
CA SER A 221 -12.95 3.20 -19.61
C SER A 221 -13.37 3.81 -20.95
N GLN A 222 -12.52 3.69 -21.96
CA GLN A 222 -12.85 4.09 -23.33
C GLN A 222 -12.56 2.94 -24.28
N GLY A 223 -13.61 2.37 -24.88
CA GLY A 223 -13.43 1.24 -25.79
C GLY A 223 -12.80 -0.01 -25.13
N GLY A 224 -13.00 -0.21 -23.83
CA GLY A 224 -12.42 -1.32 -23.07
C GLY A 224 -10.95 -1.08 -22.64
N VAL A 225 -10.44 0.14 -22.79
CA VAL A 225 -9.08 0.52 -22.33
C VAL A 225 -9.20 1.55 -21.23
N ALA A 226 -8.54 1.29 -20.12
CA ALA A 226 -8.57 2.17 -18.95
C ALA A 226 -7.91 3.52 -19.22
N ARG A 227 -8.52 4.57 -18.69
CA ARG A 227 -8.13 5.98 -18.81
C ARG A 227 -8.18 6.65 -17.44
N ILE A 228 -7.31 7.63 -17.21
CA ILE A 228 -7.48 8.61 -16.15
C ILE A 228 -7.76 9.95 -16.80
N LEU A 229 -8.88 10.53 -16.38
CA LEU A 229 -9.38 11.81 -16.85
C LEU A 229 -9.02 12.91 -15.88
N LYS A 230 -8.89 14.14 -16.38
CA LYS A 230 -8.70 15.35 -15.56
C LYS A 230 -9.81 16.36 -15.79
N TYR A 231 -10.24 16.95 -14.71
CA TYR A 231 -11.17 18.08 -14.68
C TYR A 231 -10.58 19.22 -13.87
N THR A 232 -10.93 20.45 -14.23
CA THR A 232 -10.71 21.64 -13.43
C THR A 232 -12.06 22.25 -13.05
N LEU A 233 -12.27 22.44 -11.74
CA LEU A 233 -13.45 23.05 -11.18
C LEU A 233 -13.09 24.39 -10.55
N SER A 234 -14.00 25.38 -10.58
CA SER A 234 -13.87 26.57 -9.73
C SER A 234 -14.12 26.21 -8.26
N GLY A 235 -13.48 26.93 -7.32
CA GLY A 235 -13.65 26.67 -5.88
C GLY A 235 -15.09 26.82 -5.38
N ASP A 236 -15.93 27.59 -6.09
CA ASP A 236 -17.36 27.73 -5.83
C ASP A 236 -18.23 26.68 -6.54
N LEU A 237 -17.60 25.75 -7.28
CA LEU A 237 -18.25 24.66 -8.03
C LEU A 237 -19.22 25.08 -9.14
N THR A 238 -19.25 26.37 -9.52
CA THR A 238 -20.15 26.87 -10.59
C THR A 238 -19.64 26.51 -11.99
N ARG A 239 -18.35 26.19 -12.12
CA ARG A 239 -17.73 25.79 -13.38
C ARG A 239 -17.05 24.42 -13.21
N VAL A 240 -17.37 23.50 -14.11
CA VAL A 240 -16.73 22.21 -14.27
C VAL A 240 -16.21 22.14 -15.71
N GLN A 241 -14.90 21.96 -15.87
CA GLN A 241 -14.25 21.86 -17.17
C GLN A 241 -13.57 20.51 -17.29
N TYR A 242 -13.88 19.75 -18.32
CA TYR A 242 -13.13 18.56 -18.71
C TYR A 242 -11.87 18.97 -19.46
N ASP A 243 -10.71 18.56 -18.97
CA ASP A 243 -9.40 18.92 -19.53
C ASP A 243 -8.81 17.84 -20.46
N GLY A 244 -9.36 16.62 -20.41
CA GLY A 244 -8.91 15.52 -21.24
C GLY A 244 -8.36 14.32 -20.48
N ILE A 245 -7.75 13.40 -21.23
CA ILE A 245 -7.13 12.17 -20.72
C ILE A 245 -5.68 12.47 -20.35
N ILE A 246 -5.28 12.21 -19.09
CA ILE A 246 -3.91 12.39 -18.61
C ILE A 246 -3.11 11.09 -18.58
N PHE A 247 -3.78 9.94 -18.56
CA PHE A 247 -3.13 8.64 -18.61
C PHE A 247 -3.97 7.62 -19.36
N THR A 248 -3.28 6.79 -20.13
CA THR A 248 -3.85 5.67 -20.87
C THR A 248 -3.11 4.41 -20.46
N ASN A 249 -3.84 3.40 -20.03
CA ASN A 249 -3.22 2.12 -19.69
C ASN A 249 -2.51 1.51 -20.90
N ALA A 250 -1.24 1.16 -20.71
CA ALA A 250 -0.40 0.49 -21.70
C ALA A 250 0.08 -0.90 -21.22
N VAL A 251 -0.30 -1.32 -20.02
CA VAL A 251 0.12 -2.56 -19.38
C VAL A 251 -1.10 -3.46 -19.18
N GLY A 252 -1.04 -4.70 -19.65
CA GLY A 252 -2.16 -5.63 -19.52
C GLY A 252 -3.43 -5.18 -20.27
N ASN A 253 -4.48 -5.96 -20.16
CA ASN A 253 -5.79 -5.69 -20.78
C ASN A 253 -6.75 -5.06 -19.74
N PHE A 254 -6.31 -4.06 -19.00
CA PHE A 254 -7.12 -3.41 -18.00
C PHE A 254 -8.12 -2.46 -18.62
N TRP A 255 -9.39 -2.61 -18.25
CA TRP A 255 -10.47 -1.74 -18.72
C TRP A 255 -10.76 -0.58 -17.75
N ASN A 256 -10.29 -0.69 -16.51
CA ASN A 256 -10.36 0.36 -15.51
C ASN A 256 -9.08 0.35 -14.64
N LEU A 257 -8.72 1.48 -14.04
CA LEU A 257 -7.62 1.64 -13.08
C LEU A 257 -8.21 2.20 -11.80
N GLU A 258 -8.63 1.31 -10.91
CA GLU A 258 -9.44 1.65 -9.73
C GLU A 258 -8.66 2.43 -8.69
N CYS A 259 -9.38 3.27 -7.94
CA CYS A 259 -8.82 4.08 -6.85
C CYS A 259 -7.59 4.88 -7.25
N SER A 260 -7.62 5.45 -8.47
CA SER A 260 -6.50 6.24 -8.97
C SER A 260 -6.24 7.45 -8.07
N ASP A 261 -4.96 7.74 -7.88
CA ASP A 261 -4.50 8.81 -7.02
C ASP A 261 -3.26 9.49 -7.61
N THR A 262 -3.15 10.81 -7.46
CA THR A 262 -2.02 11.58 -7.97
C THR A 262 -1.41 12.41 -6.84
N PHE A 263 -0.09 12.44 -6.71
CA PHE A 263 0.60 13.20 -5.67
C PHE A 263 2.01 13.57 -6.10
N GLN A 264 2.61 14.50 -5.39
CA GLN A 264 4.02 14.85 -5.54
C GLN A 264 4.82 14.29 -4.36
N LEU A 265 5.95 13.67 -4.63
CA LEU A 265 6.91 13.28 -3.60
C LEU A 265 8.32 13.68 -4.06
N GLY A 266 9.00 14.53 -3.28
CA GLY A 266 10.25 15.12 -3.71
C GLY A 266 10.08 15.96 -4.97
N SER A 267 10.86 15.66 -6.02
CA SER A 267 10.81 16.37 -7.31
C SER A 267 9.94 15.73 -8.36
N HIS A 268 9.31 14.60 -8.08
CA HIS A 268 8.52 13.84 -9.04
C HIS A 268 7.04 13.81 -8.67
N TYR A 269 6.22 13.60 -9.69
CA TYR A 269 4.77 13.42 -9.60
C TYR A 269 4.43 11.97 -9.90
N TYR A 270 3.49 11.43 -9.16
CA TYR A 270 3.10 10.03 -9.24
C TYR A 270 1.61 9.91 -9.53
N LEU A 271 1.28 8.90 -10.30
CA LEU A 271 -0.05 8.36 -10.44
C LEU A 271 0.00 6.94 -9.89
N THR A 272 -0.81 6.62 -8.88
CA THR A 272 -1.00 5.26 -8.38
C THR A 272 -2.39 4.76 -8.72
N TYR A 273 -2.57 3.46 -8.84
CA TYR A 273 -3.84 2.83 -9.13
C TYR A 273 -3.82 1.33 -8.83
N SER A 274 -5.00 0.77 -8.60
CA SER A 274 -5.21 -0.67 -8.51
C SER A 274 -5.78 -1.21 -9.81
N ALA A 275 -5.18 -2.27 -10.35
CA ALA A 275 -5.56 -2.84 -11.64
C ALA A 275 -6.40 -4.10 -11.48
N GLN A 276 -7.09 -4.53 -12.55
CA GLN A 276 -7.97 -5.71 -12.53
C GLN A 276 -7.24 -7.06 -12.41
N ASP A 277 -5.92 -7.07 -12.36
CA ASP A 277 -5.13 -8.22 -11.95
C ASP A 277 -4.91 -8.30 -10.43
N ASP A 278 -5.63 -7.43 -9.70
CA ASP A 278 -5.58 -7.28 -8.24
C ASP A 278 -4.28 -6.69 -7.68
N THR A 279 -3.46 -6.02 -8.50
CA THR A 279 -2.17 -5.47 -8.09
C THR A 279 -2.17 -3.95 -8.00
N LEU A 280 -1.27 -3.42 -7.17
CA LEU A 280 -1.05 -1.98 -7.01
C LEU A 280 0.10 -1.51 -7.90
N TRP A 281 -0.13 -0.46 -8.67
CA TRP A 281 0.80 0.11 -9.65
C TRP A 281 1.05 1.59 -9.41
N TYR A 282 2.16 2.09 -9.95
CA TYR A 282 2.43 3.51 -10.07
C TYR A 282 3.10 3.86 -11.39
N ALA A 283 2.91 5.09 -11.84
CA ALA A 283 3.66 5.71 -12.92
C ALA A 283 4.22 7.07 -12.45
N MET A 284 5.37 7.46 -12.97
CA MET A 284 6.10 8.66 -12.55
C MET A 284 6.15 9.70 -13.67
N SER A 285 6.15 10.97 -13.31
CA SER A 285 6.29 12.11 -14.21
C SER A 285 7.15 13.20 -13.58
N ASP A 286 7.79 14.02 -14.41
CA ASP A 286 8.52 15.22 -13.99
C ASP A 286 7.62 16.46 -13.94
N THR A 287 6.36 16.34 -14.35
CA THR A 287 5.38 17.43 -14.36
C THR A 287 4.05 16.99 -13.76
N PRO A 288 3.28 17.92 -13.15
CA PRO A 288 1.95 17.60 -12.64
C PRO A 288 1.05 17.01 -13.74
N TYR A 289 0.37 15.91 -13.40
CA TYR A 289 -0.60 15.25 -14.28
C TYR A 289 -0.03 14.72 -15.61
N GLY A 290 1.26 14.40 -15.65
CA GLY A 290 1.90 13.75 -16.79
C GLY A 290 2.62 14.70 -17.76
N PRO A 291 3.19 14.17 -18.88
CA PRO A 291 3.07 12.77 -19.28
C PRO A 291 3.77 11.81 -18.32
N TYR A 292 3.10 10.71 -18.01
CA TYR A 292 3.65 9.67 -17.14
C TYR A 292 4.48 8.67 -17.96
N GLY A 293 5.57 8.19 -17.33
CA GLY A 293 6.41 7.12 -17.88
C GLY A 293 5.75 5.74 -17.77
N GLU A 294 6.56 4.70 -17.97
CA GLU A 294 6.12 3.31 -17.86
C GLU A 294 5.65 3.01 -16.43
N ALA A 295 4.50 2.34 -16.33
CA ALA A 295 3.96 1.94 -15.05
C ALA A 295 4.72 0.75 -14.46
N LYS A 296 4.93 0.80 -13.15
CA LYS A 296 5.62 -0.23 -12.35
C LYS A 296 4.71 -0.74 -11.25
N ARG A 297 4.89 -2.00 -10.89
CA ARG A 297 4.18 -2.59 -9.75
C ARG A 297 4.76 -2.05 -8.45
N LEU A 298 3.89 -1.63 -7.51
CA LEU A 298 4.28 -1.13 -6.20
C LEU A 298 4.12 -2.21 -5.11
N ASP A 299 3.03 -2.98 -5.16
CA ASP A 299 2.82 -4.18 -4.34
C ASP A 299 2.03 -5.21 -5.17
N ALA A 300 1.89 -6.42 -4.62
CA ALA A 300 1.26 -7.55 -5.27
C ALA A 300 -0.26 -7.63 -4.98
N LYS A 301 -0.87 -8.79 -5.22
CA LYS A 301 -2.34 -8.98 -5.22
C LYS A 301 -3.04 -8.78 -3.88
N LEU A 302 -2.30 -8.74 -2.77
CA LEU A 302 -2.92 -8.73 -1.44
C LEU A 302 -2.95 -7.35 -0.79
N PHE A 303 -2.53 -6.30 -1.50
CA PHE A 303 -2.68 -4.91 -1.08
C PHE A 303 -3.37 -4.14 -2.20
N TYR A 304 -4.59 -3.68 -1.95
CA TYR A 304 -5.48 -3.18 -3.00
C TYR A 304 -6.20 -1.89 -2.60
N ALA A 305 -6.69 -1.15 -3.60
CA ALA A 305 -7.45 0.10 -3.48
C ALA A 305 -6.74 1.14 -2.60
N ALA A 306 -5.41 1.20 -2.71
CA ALA A 306 -4.61 2.05 -1.86
C ALA A 306 -4.49 3.46 -2.41
N LYS A 307 -4.72 4.45 -1.54
CA LYS A 307 -4.52 5.88 -1.79
C LYS A 307 -3.52 6.46 -0.82
N HIS A 308 -2.81 7.52 -1.25
CA HIS A 308 -1.82 8.17 -0.40
C HIS A 308 -2.45 9.14 0.60
N VAL A 309 -1.69 9.43 1.64
CA VAL A 309 -1.91 10.54 2.56
C VAL A 309 -0.56 11.10 2.99
N GLU A 310 -0.44 12.41 2.99
CA GLU A 310 0.75 13.12 3.44
C GLU A 310 0.53 13.75 4.81
N SER A 311 1.59 13.76 5.62
CA SER A 311 1.65 14.41 6.91
C SER A 311 3.08 14.90 7.18
N PRO A 312 3.35 15.63 8.26
CA PRO A 312 4.72 15.95 8.68
C PRO A 312 5.61 14.72 8.95
N GLU A 313 5.00 13.54 9.19
CA GLU A 313 5.71 12.27 9.43
C GLU A 313 6.09 11.54 8.13
N GLY A 314 5.58 12.00 7.00
CA GLY A 314 5.88 11.48 5.68
C GLY A 314 4.64 11.19 4.83
N CYS A 315 4.88 10.47 3.75
CA CYS A 315 3.85 9.99 2.83
C CYS A 315 3.52 8.51 3.15
N PHE A 316 2.25 8.20 3.24
CA PHE A 316 1.75 6.86 3.54
C PHE A 316 0.76 6.42 2.47
N MET A 317 0.68 5.12 2.25
CA MET A 317 -0.31 4.48 1.40
C MET A 317 -1.24 3.66 2.27
N ALA A 318 -2.53 3.99 2.27
CA ALA A 318 -3.58 3.26 2.97
C ALA A 318 -4.45 2.51 1.95
N GLY A 319 -4.66 1.24 2.18
CA GLY A 319 -5.47 0.36 1.34
C GLY A 319 -5.97 -0.81 2.16
N TRP A 320 -6.51 -1.83 1.52
CA TRP A 320 -6.95 -3.01 2.25
C TRP A 320 -6.18 -4.27 1.87
N GLY A 321 -5.86 -5.05 2.91
CA GLY A 321 -5.24 -6.36 2.77
C GLY A 321 -6.28 -7.41 2.39
N ARG A 322 -6.24 -7.88 1.14
CA ARG A 322 -7.21 -8.87 0.62
C ARG A 322 -7.23 -10.12 1.47
N ARG A 323 -8.40 -10.71 1.61
CA ARG A 323 -8.63 -11.96 2.34
C ARG A 323 -8.71 -13.14 1.38
N SER A 324 -8.34 -14.32 1.87
CA SER A 324 -8.66 -15.60 1.22
C SER A 324 -9.82 -16.26 1.93
N GLU A 325 -10.72 -16.92 1.22
CA GLU A 325 -11.84 -17.66 1.82
C GLU A 325 -11.39 -18.89 2.60
N SER A 326 -10.25 -19.46 2.24
CA SER A 326 -9.71 -20.65 2.88
C SER A 326 -8.20 -20.53 3.09
N PRO A 327 -7.70 -20.90 4.29
CA PRO A 327 -6.26 -20.98 4.57
C PRO A 327 -5.53 -21.97 3.66
N SER A 328 -6.24 -22.95 3.12
CA SER A 328 -5.74 -23.95 2.18
C SER A 328 -5.98 -23.58 0.73
N SER A 329 -6.71 -22.52 0.46
CA SER A 329 -6.90 -22.00 -0.90
C SER A 329 -5.56 -21.55 -1.44
N THR A 330 -5.12 -22.21 -2.47
CA THR A 330 -3.84 -21.94 -3.13
C THR A 330 -4.01 -21.01 -4.30
N SER A 331 -5.21 -20.76 -4.74
CA SER A 331 -5.50 -20.02 -5.97
C SER A 331 -6.23 -18.73 -5.75
N GLU A 332 -6.78 -18.48 -4.54
CA GLU A 332 -7.83 -17.49 -4.47
C GLU A 332 -7.63 -16.50 -3.35
N VAL A 333 -7.28 -15.34 -3.78
CA VAL A 333 -7.65 -14.11 -3.15
C VAL A 333 -9.14 -13.93 -3.43
N SER A 334 -9.99 -14.28 -2.50
CA SER A 334 -11.42 -14.18 -2.70
C SER A 334 -12.03 -13.06 -1.86
N GLY A 335 -13.06 -12.51 -2.35
CA GLY A 335 -13.84 -11.45 -1.73
C GLY A 335 -13.20 -10.07 -1.87
N TRP A 336 -14.06 -9.09 -2.02
CA TRP A 336 -13.76 -7.68 -1.94
C TRP A 336 -13.57 -7.28 -0.47
N ALA A 337 -12.75 -6.26 -0.18
CA ALA A 337 -12.43 -5.76 1.14
C ALA A 337 -11.54 -6.69 2.00
N GLY A 338 -11.02 -6.15 3.09
CA GLY A 338 -10.14 -6.86 4.03
C GLY A 338 -9.83 -6.04 5.26
N ASN A 339 -8.64 -6.19 5.82
CA ASN A 339 -8.14 -5.35 6.89
C ASN A 339 -7.49 -4.09 6.31
N LEU A 340 -7.62 -2.96 6.98
CA LEU A 340 -6.81 -1.79 6.65
C LEU A 340 -5.33 -2.14 6.76
N VAL A 341 -4.58 -1.78 5.73
CA VAL A 341 -3.12 -1.87 5.69
C VAL A 341 -2.58 -0.48 5.39
N VAL A 342 -1.64 -0.02 6.21
CA VAL A 342 -0.93 1.24 5.96
C VAL A 342 0.55 0.95 5.84
N GLN A 343 1.17 1.48 4.80
CA GLN A 343 2.60 1.38 4.54
C GLN A 343 3.18 2.76 4.27
N LYS A 344 4.42 3.00 4.70
CA LYS A 344 5.13 4.24 4.42
C LYS A 344 5.64 4.22 2.98
N VAL A 345 5.39 5.28 2.23
CA VAL A 345 5.94 5.46 0.89
C VAL A 345 7.31 6.13 1.00
N THR A 346 8.31 5.55 0.38
CA THR A 346 9.64 6.12 0.27
C THR A 346 10.07 6.18 -1.19
N GLN A 347 10.98 7.12 -1.50
CA GLN A 347 11.48 7.34 -2.85
C GLN A 347 12.95 6.93 -2.91
N LYS A 348 13.32 6.13 -3.90
CA LYS A 348 14.72 5.84 -4.24
C LYS A 348 15.38 7.07 -4.88
N GLU A 349 16.71 7.09 -4.95
CA GLU A 349 17.45 8.18 -5.62
C GLU A 349 17.05 8.40 -7.08
N ASN A 350 16.61 7.36 -7.76
CA ASN A 350 16.16 7.43 -9.16
C ASN A 350 14.66 7.78 -9.31
N GLY A 351 14.00 8.16 -8.22
CA GLY A 351 12.59 8.50 -8.19
C GLY A 351 11.63 7.31 -8.04
N GLU A 352 12.09 6.07 -8.10
CA GLU A 352 11.21 4.92 -7.92
C GLU A 352 10.63 4.86 -6.51
N LEU A 353 9.35 4.51 -6.42
CA LEU A 353 8.67 4.31 -5.15
C LEU A 353 8.95 2.90 -4.59
N VAL A 354 9.08 2.84 -3.28
CA VAL A 354 9.07 1.61 -2.50
C VAL A 354 8.22 1.80 -1.24
N LEU A 355 7.66 0.72 -0.74
CA LEU A 355 6.93 0.71 0.51
C LEU A 355 7.85 0.21 1.64
N SER A 356 7.67 0.75 2.82
CA SER A 356 8.45 0.44 4.01
C SER A 356 7.56 0.39 5.25
N PRO A 357 8.03 -0.19 6.37
CA PRO A 357 7.27 -0.22 7.61
C PRO A 357 6.92 1.19 8.10
N VAL A 358 5.72 1.36 8.63
CA VAL A 358 5.35 2.54 9.41
C VAL A 358 6.06 2.48 10.75
N GLN A 359 6.81 3.51 11.12
CA GLN A 359 7.65 3.51 12.31
C GLN A 359 6.83 3.34 13.60
N SER A 360 5.73 4.05 13.76
CA SER A 360 4.84 3.93 14.93
C SER A 360 4.28 2.51 15.12
N ILE A 361 4.07 1.78 14.02
CA ILE A 361 3.68 0.37 14.05
C ILE A 361 4.87 -0.50 14.51
N ALA A 362 6.04 -0.30 13.92
CA ALA A 362 7.24 -1.08 14.27
C ALA A 362 7.63 -0.89 15.75
N ASP A 363 7.46 0.31 16.29
CA ASP A 363 7.77 0.65 17.68
C ASP A 363 6.89 -0.06 18.73
N GLN A 364 5.79 -0.68 18.29
CA GLN A 364 4.96 -1.50 19.20
C GLN A 364 5.62 -2.82 19.58
N TYR A 365 6.59 -3.27 18.79
CA TYR A 365 7.25 -4.56 18.97
C TYR A 365 8.53 -4.41 19.80
N THR A 366 8.37 -4.40 21.13
CA THR A 366 9.44 -4.09 22.08
C THR A 366 10.02 -5.29 22.80
N LYS A 367 9.28 -6.42 22.85
CA LYS A 367 9.71 -7.61 23.61
C LYS A 367 10.50 -8.54 22.69
N ARG A 368 11.82 -8.55 22.82
CA ARG A 368 12.69 -9.47 22.09
C ARG A 368 12.41 -10.90 22.51
N ARG A 369 12.33 -11.79 21.54
CA ARG A 369 12.13 -13.24 21.75
C ARG A 369 13.44 -13.99 21.56
N ARG A 370 13.55 -15.14 22.22
CA ARG A 370 14.64 -16.05 21.98
C ARG A 370 14.43 -16.79 20.65
N LEU A 371 15.48 -16.89 19.86
CA LEU A 371 15.45 -17.68 18.63
C LEU A 371 15.41 -19.17 18.94
N ALA A 372 14.88 -19.96 18.02
CA ALA A 372 14.87 -21.42 18.11
C ALA A 372 16.29 -22.03 18.04
N VAL A 373 17.28 -21.25 17.60
CA VAL A 373 18.70 -21.61 17.51
C VAL A 373 19.55 -20.69 18.38
N ASP A 374 20.66 -21.19 18.90
CA ASP A 374 21.60 -20.42 19.73
C ASP A 374 22.56 -19.53 18.91
N SER A 375 22.09 -18.98 17.81
CA SER A 375 22.85 -18.09 16.95
C SER A 375 21.96 -17.12 16.22
N ASP A 376 22.39 -15.88 16.13
CA ASP A 376 21.76 -14.86 15.31
C ASP A 376 22.32 -14.85 13.87
N GLN A 377 23.17 -15.82 13.54
CA GLN A 377 23.66 -16.07 12.18
C GLN A 377 23.46 -17.54 11.81
N ILE A 378 22.77 -17.78 10.71
CA ILE A 378 22.43 -19.09 10.19
C ILE A 378 22.82 -19.17 8.72
N GLN A 379 23.57 -20.19 8.34
CA GLN A 379 23.81 -20.52 6.94
C GLN A 379 22.93 -21.70 6.54
N VAL A 380 22.14 -21.52 5.49
CA VAL A 380 21.36 -22.59 4.85
C VAL A 380 21.98 -22.88 3.51
N GLN A 381 22.48 -24.13 3.36
CA GLN A 381 23.06 -24.60 2.10
C GLN A 381 22.21 -25.71 1.52
N SER A 382 21.93 -25.64 0.26
CA SER A 382 21.12 -26.63 -0.44
C SER A 382 21.61 -26.88 -1.87
N GLY A 383 21.53 -28.15 -2.29
CA GLY A 383 21.58 -28.55 -3.69
C GLY A 383 20.18 -28.42 -4.35
N ALA A 384 19.84 -29.37 -5.22
CA ALA A 384 18.57 -29.37 -5.98
C ALA A 384 17.30 -29.68 -5.16
N ARG A 385 17.38 -29.65 -3.82
CA ARG A 385 16.25 -29.89 -2.93
C ARG A 385 16.19 -28.81 -1.87
N TYR A 386 14.98 -28.57 -1.35
CA TYR A 386 14.79 -27.67 -0.23
C TYR A 386 15.53 -28.13 1.02
N SER A 387 16.24 -27.20 1.65
CA SER A 387 16.85 -27.38 2.98
C SER A 387 16.27 -26.34 3.92
N TYR A 388 16.00 -26.75 5.16
CA TYR A 388 15.31 -25.91 6.16
C TYR A 388 16.09 -25.87 7.46
N THR A 389 16.09 -24.71 8.11
CA THR A 389 16.56 -24.54 9.49
C THR A 389 15.52 -23.77 10.27
N GLU A 390 15.00 -24.33 11.35
CA GLU A 390 14.07 -23.62 12.23
C GLU A 390 14.78 -22.45 12.90
N ALA A 391 14.14 -21.28 12.92
CA ALA A 391 14.76 -20.06 13.43
C ALA A 391 13.84 -19.27 14.36
N PHE A 392 12.55 -19.21 14.04
CA PHE A 392 11.59 -18.36 14.73
C PHE A 392 10.32 -19.13 15.09
N THR A 393 9.47 -18.46 15.87
CA THR A 393 8.11 -18.95 16.16
C THR A 393 7.09 -17.92 15.68
N ALA A 394 6.09 -18.35 14.93
CA ALA A 394 5.00 -17.47 14.52
C ALA A 394 4.07 -17.19 15.71
N TYR A 395 4.10 -15.98 16.23
CA TYR A 395 3.12 -15.48 17.20
C TYR A 395 1.89 -14.89 16.48
N GLU A 396 0.84 -14.55 17.21
CA GLU A 396 -0.33 -13.86 16.61
C GLU A 396 0.02 -12.44 16.14
N SER A 397 1.01 -11.81 16.80
CA SER A 397 1.53 -10.50 16.40
C SER A 397 3.02 -10.46 16.68
N PHE A 398 3.84 -10.32 15.64
CA PHE A 398 5.29 -10.34 15.74
C PHE A 398 5.97 -9.57 14.62
N LEU A 399 7.21 -9.21 14.85
CA LEU A 399 8.09 -8.57 13.89
C LEU A 399 9.40 -9.34 13.83
N LEU A 400 9.83 -9.74 12.64
CA LEU A 400 11.13 -10.33 12.36
C LEU A 400 12.01 -9.30 11.66
N ARG A 401 13.27 -9.25 12.03
CA ARG A 401 14.31 -8.49 11.32
C ARG A 401 15.54 -9.34 11.13
N GLY A 402 16.26 -9.09 10.05
CA GLY A 402 17.53 -9.74 9.79
C GLY A 402 18.17 -9.21 8.52
N LYS A 403 19.37 -9.72 8.28
CA LYS A 403 20.12 -9.50 7.04
C LYS A 403 20.26 -10.80 6.29
N LEU A 404 20.45 -10.72 5.00
CA LEU A 404 20.68 -11.88 4.15
C LEU A 404 21.66 -11.58 3.03
N THR A 405 22.48 -12.59 2.71
CA THR A 405 23.35 -12.63 1.52
C THR A 405 23.29 -14.02 0.93
N TRP A 406 23.53 -14.15 -0.36
CA TRP A 406 23.54 -15.45 -1.04
C TRP A 406 24.55 -15.49 -2.17
N SER A 407 24.85 -16.71 -2.65
CA SER A 407 25.83 -16.92 -3.72
C SER A 407 25.34 -17.78 -4.89
N GLY A 408 24.19 -18.44 -4.76
CA GLY A 408 23.60 -19.27 -5.80
C GLY A 408 22.54 -18.53 -6.64
N SER A 409 21.86 -19.27 -7.51
CA SER A 409 20.80 -18.74 -8.37
C SER A 409 19.40 -19.26 -8.00
N GLY A 410 19.31 -20.23 -7.09
CA GLY A 410 18.03 -20.79 -6.66
C GLY A 410 17.32 -19.97 -5.61
N CYS A 411 16.14 -20.41 -5.24
CA CYS A 411 15.23 -19.72 -4.34
C CYS A 411 15.61 -19.85 -2.86
N PHE A 412 15.18 -18.88 -2.04
CA PHE A 412 15.36 -18.92 -0.59
C PHE A 412 14.37 -17.98 0.10
N GLY A 413 14.28 -18.07 1.43
CA GLY A 413 13.44 -17.16 2.20
C GLY A 413 12.90 -17.74 3.50
N LEU A 414 11.65 -17.40 3.83
CA LEU A 414 10.94 -17.80 5.04
C LEU A 414 9.89 -18.88 4.72
N ALA A 415 9.86 -19.93 5.52
CA ALA A 415 8.89 -21.03 5.38
C ALA A 415 8.05 -21.13 6.66
N PHE A 416 6.76 -20.85 6.53
CA PHE A 416 5.80 -20.88 7.62
C PHE A 416 5.10 -22.23 7.67
N ASP A 417 5.25 -22.94 8.78
CA ASP A 417 4.50 -24.16 9.02
C ASP A 417 3.03 -23.83 9.28
N TYR A 418 2.10 -24.54 8.66
CA TYR A 418 0.67 -24.33 8.88
C TYR A 418 -0.11 -25.61 9.20
N ASN A 419 0.50 -26.80 9.02
CA ASN A 419 -0.19 -28.07 9.26
C ASN A 419 0.69 -29.19 9.86
N GLY A 420 1.96 -28.91 10.13
CA GLY A 420 2.89 -29.89 10.72
C GLY A 420 3.43 -30.95 9.74
N GLN A 421 3.18 -30.82 8.44
CA GLN A 421 3.67 -31.75 7.42
C GLN A 421 4.91 -31.18 6.72
N ALA A 422 5.97 -31.99 6.65
CA ALA A 422 7.18 -31.63 5.94
C ALA A 422 6.90 -31.32 4.45
N GLY A 423 7.49 -30.24 3.94
CA GLY A 423 7.27 -29.77 2.57
C GLY A 423 5.93 -29.04 2.34
N LYS A 424 5.07 -28.98 3.36
CA LYS A 424 3.79 -28.27 3.32
C LYS A 424 3.90 -26.95 4.07
N TYR A 425 4.55 -25.98 3.45
CA TYR A 425 4.79 -24.65 4.01
C TYR A 425 4.15 -23.57 3.16
N LYS A 426 3.90 -22.42 3.78
CA LYS A 426 3.64 -21.16 3.09
C LYS A 426 4.98 -20.43 3.01
N LEU A 427 5.42 -20.08 1.81
CA LEU A 427 6.77 -19.61 1.55
C LEU A 427 6.73 -18.14 1.13
N ILE A 428 7.48 -17.30 1.84
CA ILE A 428 7.93 -16.03 1.28
C ILE A 428 9.27 -16.30 0.63
N THR A 429 9.29 -16.24 -0.69
CA THR A 429 10.39 -16.68 -1.54
C THR A 429 11.06 -15.48 -2.20
N LEU A 430 12.38 -15.38 -2.08
CA LEU A 430 13.19 -14.55 -2.93
C LEU A 430 13.71 -15.43 -4.06
N ASP A 431 13.40 -15.05 -5.31
CA ASP A 431 13.83 -15.75 -6.53
C ASP A 431 14.80 -14.86 -7.34
N PRO A 432 16.12 -15.03 -7.16
CA PRO A 432 17.10 -14.25 -7.90
C PRO A 432 17.06 -14.47 -9.42
N SER A 433 16.63 -15.66 -9.86
CA SER A 433 16.55 -15.99 -11.30
C SER A 433 15.40 -15.26 -11.98
N ALA A 434 14.26 -15.13 -11.29
CA ALA A 434 13.10 -14.42 -11.78
C ALA A 434 13.11 -12.94 -11.42
N GLN A 435 14.00 -12.47 -10.52
CA GLN A 435 14.02 -11.12 -9.96
C GLN A 435 12.68 -10.78 -9.28
N LYS A 436 12.21 -11.68 -8.38
CA LYS A 436 10.90 -11.62 -7.74
C LYS A 436 10.98 -11.91 -6.24
N ILE A 437 10.05 -11.31 -5.51
CA ILE A 437 9.62 -11.79 -4.19
C ILE A 437 8.24 -12.39 -4.37
N GLN A 438 8.03 -13.61 -3.86
CA GLN A 438 6.82 -14.40 -4.14
C GLN A 438 6.21 -14.95 -2.85
N LEU A 439 4.88 -15.06 -2.82
CA LEU A 439 4.16 -15.92 -1.90
C LEU A 439 3.83 -17.22 -2.62
N GLN A 440 4.36 -18.31 -2.12
CA GLN A 440 4.16 -19.65 -2.68
C GLN A 440 3.68 -20.63 -1.61
N PHE A 441 3.06 -21.71 -2.02
CA PHE A 441 2.69 -22.80 -1.13
C PHE A 441 3.35 -24.11 -1.56
N ASN A 442 3.60 -24.98 -0.58
CA ASN A 442 4.00 -26.35 -0.77
C ASN A 442 5.23 -26.51 -1.67
N GLU A 443 6.35 -25.94 -1.23
CA GLU A 443 7.64 -26.01 -1.94
C GLU A 443 7.54 -25.51 -3.40
N GLY A 444 6.92 -24.35 -3.57
CA GLY A 444 6.80 -23.70 -4.89
C GLY A 444 5.82 -24.38 -5.85
N SER A 445 5.04 -25.37 -5.38
CA SER A 445 4.04 -26.02 -6.24
C SER A 445 2.89 -25.10 -6.64
N THR A 446 2.68 -24.01 -5.89
CA THR A 446 1.59 -23.06 -6.15
C THR A 446 2.05 -21.64 -5.86
N LEU A 447 2.13 -20.83 -6.91
CA LEU A 447 2.35 -19.38 -6.81
C LEU A 447 1.00 -18.70 -6.49
N ILE A 448 0.98 -17.90 -5.42
CA ILE A 448 -0.19 -17.12 -5.02
C ILE A 448 -0.10 -15.70 -5.58
N THR A 449 1.04 -15.04 -5.33
CA THR A 449 1.28 -13.68 -5.79
C THR A 449 2.78 -13.37 -5.82
N GLU A 450 3.17 -12.32 -6.54
CA GLU A 450 4.56 -11.91 -6.66
C GLU A 450 4.70 -10.42 -6.92
N THR A 451 5.86 -9.87 -6.57
CA THR A 451 6.28 -8.51 -6.89
C THR A 451 7.70 -8.51 -7.45
N ASP A 452 8.04 -7.47 -8.21
CA ASP A 452 9.38 -7.28 -8.76
C ASP A 452 10.36 -6.86 -7.66
N ALA A 453 11.59 -7.38 -7.69
CA ALA A 453 12.65 -7.00 -6.78
C ALA A 453 14.01 -7.17 -7.46
N LYS A 454 14.90 -6.19 -7.26
CA LYS A 454 16.26 -6.29 -7.76
C LYS A 454 17.11 -7.10 -6.78
N LEU A 455 17.46 -8.33 -7.18
CA LEU A 455 18.17 -9.30 -6.34
C LEU A 455 19.56 -9.57 -6.90
N GLU A 456 20.62 -9.12 -6.19
CA GLU A 456 22.02 -9.24 -6.60
C GLU A 456 22.77 -10.18 -5.65
N ALA A 457 23.31 -11.28 -6.17
CA ALA A 457 24.11 -12.21 -5.38
C ALA A 457 25.35 -11.53 -4.81
N GLY A 458 25.68 -11.84 -3.55
CA GLY A 458 26.81 -11.26 -2.81
C GLY A 458 26.54 -9.89 -2.20
N LYS A 459 25.43 -9.21 -2.54
CA LYS A 459 24.97 -7.99 -1.87
C LYS A 459 24.28 -8.37 -0.56
N GLU A 460 24.55 -7.62 0.53
CA GLU A 460 23.79 -7.75 1.77
C GLU A 460 22.49 -6.94 1.66
N TYR A 461 21.38 -7.57 2.04
CA TYR A 461 20.07 -6.95 2.14
C TYR A 461 19.58 -7.07 3.57
N THR A 462 18.86 -6.07 4.04
CA THR A 462 18.08 -6.13 5.27
C THR A 462 16.65 -6.50 4.94
N PHE A 463 16.03 -7.29 5.78
CA PHE A 463 14.61 -7.59 5.67
C PHE A 463 13.87 -7.32 6.97
N THR A 464 12.61 -6.96 6.83
CA THR A 464 11.65 -6.86 7.93
C THR A 464 10.40 -7.65 7.53
N TYR A 465 9.89 -8.48 8.42
CA TYR A 465 8.59 -9.12 8.27
C TYR A 465 7.72 -8.79 9.47
N LEU A 466 6.54 -8.27 9.20
CA LEU A 466 5.58 -7.85 10.20
C LEU A 466 4.29 -8.65 10.02
N GLN A 467 3.77 -9.23 11.10
CA GLN A 467 2.48 -9.94 11.08
C GLN A 467 1.61 -9.58 12.27
N GLU A 468 0.31 -9.49 12.01
CA GLU A 468 -0.74 -9.48 13.03
C GLU A 468 -1.94 -10.28 12.53
N GLY A 469 -2.36 -11.27 13.33
CA GLY A 469 -3.34 -12.25 12.89
C GLY A 469 -2.86 -12.97 11.64
N SER A 470 -3.65 -12.95 10.59
CA SER A 470 -3.30 -13.54 9.29
C SER A 470 -2.66 -12.56 8.30
N VAL A 471 -2.68 -11.26 8.58
CA VAL A 471 -2.09 -10.24 7.70
C VAL A 471 -0.62 -10.10 7.98
N GLY A 472 0.21 -10.19 6.94
CA GLY A 472 1.64 -10.00 7.04
C GLY A 472 2.18 -9.13 5.91
N ILE A 473 3.34 -8.50 6.13
CA ILE A 473 4.05 -7.75 5.10
C ILE A 473 5.54 -8.07 5.21
N PHE A 474 6.09 -8.52 4.12
CA PHE A 474 7.53 -8.70 3.98
C PHE A 474 8.12 -7.48 3.26
N TYR A 475 9.14 -6.89 3.84
CA TYR A 475 9.92 -5.80 3.27
C TYR A 475 11.34 -6.29 3.01
N LEU A 476 11.82 -6.12 1.80
CA LEU A 476 13.24 -6.13 1.48
C LEU A 476 13.65 -4.66 1.37
N ASP A 477 14.34 -4.18 2.40
CA ASP A 477 14.53 -2.76 2.66
C ASP A 477 15.12 -2.02 1.45
N GLY A 478 14.40 -0.96 1.02
CA GLY A 478 14.77 -0.16 -0.14
C GLY A 478 14.58 -0.81 -1.51
N GLU A 479 14.09 -2.04 -1.58
CA GLU A 479 13.88 -2.75 -2.85
C GLU A 479 12.40 -3.00 -3.16
N ALA A 480 11.69 -3.73 -2.30
CA ALA A 480 10.29 -4.09 -2.54
C ALA A 480 9.58 -4.50 -1.26
N SER A 481 8.24 -4.48 -1.29
CA SER A 481 7.37 -5.07 -0.28
C SER A 481 6.49 -6.15 -0.89
N LEU A 482 6.04 -7.07 -0.06
CA LEU A 482 5.06 -8.09 -0.40
C LEU A 482 4.06 -8.23 0.74
N THR A 483 2.85 -7.75 0.53
CA THR A 483 1.73 -8.00 1.44
C THR A 483 1.26 -9.43 1.27
N VAL A 484 1.04 -10.13 2.38
CA VAL A 484 0.68 -11.55 2.41
C VAL A 484 -0.50 -11.82 3.33
N ARG A 485 -1.15 -12.97 3.13
CA ARG A 485 -2.18 -13.51 4.01
C ARG A 485 -1.78 -14.93 4.41
N LEU A 486 -1.51 -15.15 5.71
CA LEU A 486 -0.99 -16.41 6.21
C LEU A 486 -1.85 -16.94 7.34
N TYR A 487 -2.88 -17.73 7.01
CA TYR A 487 -3.74 -18.39 7.99
C TYR A 487 -3.06 -19.63 8.58
N GLY A 488 -3.37 -19.94 9.84
CA GLY A 488 -3.02 -21.20 10.49
C GLY A 488 -1.54 -21.33 10.87
N VAL A 489 -0.77 -20.25 10.89
CA VAL A 489 0.67 -20.28 11.21
C VAL A 489 0.98 -20.01 12.67
N SER A 490 0.07 -19.34 13.42
CA SER A 490 0.29 -18.97 14.82
C SER A 490 0.65 -20.18 15.70
N GLY A 491 1.61 -20.01 16.59
CA GLY A 491 2.12 -21.06 17.48
C GLY A 491 3.02 -22.11 16.79
N LYS A 492 3.39 -21.91 15.54
CA LYS A 492 4.15 -22.87 14.74
C LYS A 492 5.52 -22.34 14.34
N PRO A 493 6.46 -23.23 13.98
CA PRO A 493 7.79 -22.83 13.55
C PRO A 493 7.80 -22.02 12.26
N ILE A 494 8.67 -21.03 12.21
CA ILE A 494 9.11 -20.38 10.98
C ILE A 494 10.54 -20.83 10.70
N ARG A 495 10.78 -21.31 9.50
CA ARG A 495 12.07 -21.81 9.04
C ARG A 495 12.68 -20.87 8.02
N LEU A 496 14.00 -20.78 8.05
CA LEU A 496 14.78 -20.26 6.95
C LEU A 496 15.02 -21.40 5.95
N TYR A 497 14.94 -21.12 4.66
CA TYR A 497 15.14 -22.16 3.66
C TYR A 497 15.97 -21.69 2.46
N ALA A 498 16.54 -22.66 1.77
CA ALA A 498 17.18 -22.48 0.48
C ALA A 498 16.91 -23.69 -0.43
N GLU A 499 16.91 -23.46 -1.74
CA GLU A 499 16.90 -24.46 -2.79
C GLU A 499 17.94 -24.05 -3.84
N ASN A 500 18.87 -24.95 -4.19
CA ASN A 500 19.97 -24.69 -5.13
C ASN A 500 20.72 -23.38 -4.85
N ASN A 501 20.97 -23.12 -3.57
CA ASN A 501 21.58 -21.87 -3.11
C ASN A 501 22.36 -22.07 -1.80
N THR A 502 23.24 -21.13 -1.50
CA THR A 502 23.85 -20.98 -0.18
C THR A 502 23.52 -19.57 0.30
N VAL A 503 22.76 -19.49 1.39
CA VAL A 503 22.25 -18.24 1.94
C VAL A 503 22.73 -18.12 3.38
N THR A 504 23.27 -16.95 3.71
CA THR A 504 23.59 -16.57 5.09
C THR A 504 22.57 -15.56 5.57
N PHE A 505 21.89 -15.89 6.63
CA PHE A 505 21.02 -15.00 7.39
C PHE A 505 21.77 -14.56 8.65
N SER A 506 21.78 -13.28 8.94
CA SER A 506 22.50 -12.70 10.09
C SER A 506 21.69 -11.59 10.76
N ASP A 507 22.14 -11.16 11.94
CA ASP A 507 21.45 -10.15 12.76
C ASP A 507 19.96 -10.47 13.00
N LEU A 508 19.66 -11.76 13.12
CA LEU A 508 18.29 -12.25 13.27
C LEU A 508 17.69 -11.81 14.60
N ARG A 509 16.53 -11.24 14.54
CA ARG A 509 15.78 -10.72 15.70
C ARG A 509 14.29 -10.99 15.51
N GLU A 510 13.65 -11.38 16.60
CA GLU A 510 12.23 -11.58 16.70
C GLU A 510 11.67 -10.76 17.85
N TYR A 511 10.57 -10.06 17.62
CA TYR A 511 9.93 -9.21 18.62
C TYR A 511 8.43 -9.45 18.67
N THR A 512 7.85 -9.32 19.84
CA THR A 512 6.40 -9.24 20.07
C THR A 512 6.06 -7.93 20.80
N ARG A 513 4.79 -7.63 20.90
CA ARG A 513 4.28 -6.49 21.66
C ARG A 513 4.40 -6.72 23.16
#